data_356428246014d43ffd200fdee07b687e
#
_entry.id   356428246014d43ffd200fdee07b687e
#
_cell.length_a   1.000
_cell.length_b   1.000
_cell.length_c   1.000
_cell.angle_alpha   90.00
_cell.angle_beta   90.00
_cell.angle_gamma   90.00
#
_symmetry.space_group_name_H-M   'P 1'
#
loop_
_entity.id
_entity.type
_entity.pdbx_description
1 polymer ?
#
loop_
_entity_poly.entity_id
_entity_poly.type
_entity_poly.pdbx_seq_one_letter_code
_entity_poly.pdbx_strand_id
1 'polypeptide(L)'
;MSGLGEKYWNEVILVLRYVIPVYDKVNSAISLGKDVKYRRLGMEGRILPKSIVLDAGSGYGNMSRMAHEEANGELTLIMYDPIIDMLRRAKELFDNNFSTALSSGIFEYMPFQNGTFDVILCGYSLRDAIHLEQAISEMHRILRDGGLLVIVDLGKPDSFLKRIGVSFYLKYLLRILAYAAAGKKGLKFRTLYGTYLKWPRNS
;
A
#
# COMPACT_ATOMS: atom_id res chain seq x y z
N MET A 1 -7.40 19.06 -7.42
CA MET A 1 -7.19 18.21 -6.24
C MET A 1 -7.19 16.75 -6.69
N SER A 2 -6.10 16.06 -6.49
CA SER A 2 -5.96 14.62 -6.77
C SER A 2 -6.23 13.83 -5.48
N GLY A 3 -6.76 12.62 -5.60
CA GLY A 3 -7.13 11.75 -4.49
C GLY A 3 -8.56 11.20 -4.63
N LEU A 4 -8.96 10.31 -3.72
CA LEU A 4 -10.27 9.66 -3.81
C LEU A 4 -11.43 10.58 -3.45
N GLY A 5 -11.22 11.50 -2.52
CA GLY A 5 -12.27 12.24 -1.82
C GLY A 5 -13.00 11.37 -0.79
N GLU A 6 -13.48 11.97 0.28
CA GLU A 6 -14.03 11.26 1.45
C GLU A 6 -15.11 10.23 1.13
N LYS A 7 -16.08 10.61 0.27
CA LYS A 7 -17.19 9.71 -0.07
C LYS A 7 -16.71 8.41 -0.70
N TYR A 8 -15.82 8.49 -1.70
CA TYR A 8 -15.33 7.30 -2.39
C TYR A 8 -14.32 6.53 -1.54
N TRP A 9 -13.52 7.22 -0.73
CA TRP A 9 -12.65 6.61 0.26
C TRP A 9 -13.42 5.70 1.23
N ASN A 10 -14.52 6.18 1.79
CA ASN A 10 -15.38 5.38 2.67
C ASN A 10 -15.88 4.11 1.98
N GLU A 11 -16.26 4.19 0.70
CA GLU A 11 -16.67 3.00 -0.07
C GLU A 11 -15.50 2.02 -0.24
N VAL A 12 -14.30 2.52 -0.53
CA VAL A 12 -13.09 1.68 -0.67
C VAL A 12 -12.74 0.98 0.63
N ILE A 13 -12.75 1.70 1.76
CA ILE A 13 -12.46 1.12 3.09
C ILE A 13 -13.46 0.02 3.46
N LEU A 14 -14.75 0.22 3.20
CA LEU A 14 -15.77 -0.81 3.44
C LEU A 14 -15.52 -2.06 2.59
N VAL A 15 -15.14 -1.88 1.33
CA VAL A 15 -14.79 -2.99 0.45
C VAL A 15 -13.54 -3.71 0.93
N LEU A 16 -12.48 -2.98 1.31
CA LEU A 16 -11.24 -3.55 1.82
C LEU A 16 -11.50 -4.40 3.06
N ARG A 17 -12.28 -3.89 4.04
CA ARG A 17 -12.69 -4.68 5.22
C ARG A 17 -13.40 -5.98 4.84
N TYR A 18 -14.29 -5.92 3.87
CA TYR A 18 -15.03 -7.11 3.43
C TYR A 18 -14.15 -8.16 2.76
N VAL A 19 -13.10 -7.76 2.04
CA VAL A 19 -12.24 -8.66 1.28
C VAL A 19 -11.01 -9.14 2.06
N ILE A 20 -10.81 -8.68 3.30
CA ILE A 20 -9.72 -9.11 4.19
C ILE A 20 -9.39 -10.61 4.08
N PRO A 21 -10.35 -11.56 4.19
CA PRO A 21 -10.03 -13.00 4.18
C PRO A 21 -9.46 -13.53 2.85
N VAL A 22 -9.57 -12.77 1.77
CA VAL A 22 -9.15 -13.18 0.43
C VAL A 22 -8.16 -12.20 -0.21
N TYR A 23 -7.74 -11.18 0.54
CA TYR A 23 -7.00 -10.03 0.02
C TYR A 23 -5.70 -10.43 -0.67
N ASP A 24 -4.82 -11.16 0.00
CA ASP A 24 -3.52 -11.58 -0.57
C ASP A 24 -3.68 -12.54 -1.74
N LYS A 25 -4.61 -13.48 -1.63
CA LYS A 25 -4.89 -14.43 -2.70
C LYS A 25 -5.34 -13.72 -3.99
N VAL A 26 -6.21 -12.72 -3.85
CA VAL A 26 -6.68 -11.96 -5.02
C VAL A 26 -5.58 -11.05 -5.54
N ASN A 27 -4.83 -10.36 -4.67
CA ASN A 27 -3.72 -9.51 -5.10
C ASN A 27 -2.65 -10.30 -5.87
N SER A 28 -2.26 -11.47 -5.40
CA SER A 28 -1.35 -12.35 -6.12
C SER A 28 -1.90 -12.76 -7.48
N ALA A 29 -3.18 -13.12 -7.56
CA ALA A 29 -3.80 -13.51 -8.82
C ALA A 29 -3.87 -12.35 -9.84
N ILE A 30 -4.29 -11.15 -9.41
CA ILE A 30 -4.42 -9.98 -10.29
C ILE A 30 -3.08 -9.33 -10.64
N SER A 31 -2.03 -9.53 -9.85
CA SER A 31 -0.66 -9.09 -10.17
C SER A 31 0.12 -10.13 -10.97
N LEU A 32 -0.45 -11.32 -11.17
CA LEU A 32 0.24 -12.49 -11.71
C LEU A 32 1.51 -12.83 -10.90
N GLY A 33 1.45 -12.65 -9.57
CA GLY A 33 2.56 -12.85 -8.64
C GLY A 33 3.68 -11.79 -8.70
N LYS A 34 3.51 -10.74 -9.50
CA LYS A 34 4.55 -9.73 -9.70
C LYS A 34 4.61 -8.67 -8.59
N ASP A 35 3.58 -8.56 -7.77
CA ASP A 35 3.51 -7.61 -6.66
C ASP A 35 4.67 -7.78 -5.67
N VAL A 36 5.03 -9.01 -5.34
CA VAL A 36 6.20 -9.33 -4.48
C VAL A 36 7.50 -8.84 -5.13
N LYS A 37 7.70 -9.14 -6.43
CA LYS A 37 8.88 -8.70 -7.17
C LYS A 37 9.03 -7.17 -7.17
N TYR A 38 7.95 -6.45 -7.44
CA TYR A 38 8.02 -4.98 -7.52
C TYR A 38 8.23 -4.32 -6.15
N ARG A 39 7.63 -4.86 -5.08
CA ARG A 39 7.94 -4.40 -3.71
C ARG A 39 9.43 -4.59 -3.40
N ARG A 40 9.98 -5.77 -3.67
CA ARG A 40 11.40 -6.05 -3.45
C ARG A 40 12.31 -5.09 -4.22
N LEU A 41 12.08 -4.90 -5.52
CA LEU A 41 12.83 -3.94 -6.34
C LEU A 41 12.72 -2.49 -5.82
N GLY A 42 11.57 -2.11 -5.27
CA GLY A 42 11.38 -0.77 -4.67
C GLY A 42 12.20 -0.57 -3.41
N MET A 43 12.54 -1.61 -2.67
CA MET A 43 13.23 -1.51 -1.39
C MET A 43 14.72 -1.85 -1.46
N GLU A 44 15.13 -2.66 -2.43
CA GLU A 44 16.48 -3.22 -2.55
C GLU A 44 17.59 -2.16 -2.35
N GLY A 45 18.45 -2.38 -1.36
CA GLY A 45 19.54 -1.50 -0.97
C GLY A 45 19.12 -0.19 -0.29
N ARG A 46 17.85 -0.05 0.12
CA ARG A 46 17.30 1.20 0.69
C ARG A 46 16.98 1.11 2.18
N ILE A 47 16.91 -0.08 2.73
CA ILE A 47 16.64 -0.30 4.15
C ILE A 47 17.95 -0.66 4.83
N LEU A 48 18.49 0.28 5.59
CA LEU A 48 19.74 0.06 6.31
C LEU A 48 19.46 -0.47 7.73
N PRO A 49 20.38 -1.27 8.31
CA PRO A 49 20.29 -1.65 9.71
C PRO A 49 20.13 -0.43 10.64
N LYS A 50 19.33 -0.59 11.67
CA LYS A 50 18.98 0.44 12.68
C LYS A 50 18.10 1.59 12.16
N SER A 51 17.59 1.51 10.94
CA SER A 51 16.63 2.48 10.40
C SER A 51 15.33 2.47 11.20
N ILE A 52 14.72 3.65 11.34
CA ILE A 52 13.33 3.82 11.80
C ILE A 52 12.44 3.87 10.55
N VAL A 53 11.62 2.84 10.38
CA VAL A 53 10.83 2.61 9.16
C VAL A 53 9.34 2.70 9.46
N LEU A 54 8.60 3.46 8.63
CA LEU A 54 7.14 3.47 8.61
C LEU A 54 6.64 2.71 7.38
N ASP A 55 5.81 1.70 7.57
CA ASP A 55 5.03 1.09 6.49
C ASP A 55 3.63 1.74 6.48
N ALA A 56 3.44 2.71 5.58
CA ALA A 56 2.25 3.54 5.49
C ALA A 56 1.22 2.91 4.53
N GLY A 57 0.05 2.57 5.07
CA GLY A 57 -0.94 1.71 4.39
C GLY A 57 -0.45 0.27 4.35
N SER A 58 0.05 -0.21 5.49
CA SER A 58 0.78 -1.48 5.60
C SER A 58 -0.07 -2.72 5.32
N GLY A 59 -1.39 -2.63 5.50
CA GLY A 59 -2.27 -3.78 5.38
C GLY A 59 -1.82 -4.93 6.27
N TYR A 60 -1.47 -6.06 5.66
CA TYR A 60 -0.90 -7.23 6.36
C TYR A 60 0.62 -7.18 6.56
N GLY A 61 1.28 -6.06 6.26
CA GLY A 61 2.71 -5.89 6.46
C GLY A 61 3.57 -6.59 5.43
N ASN A 62 3.13 -6.67 4.19
CA ASN A 62 3.93 -7.28 3.13
C ASN A 62 5.24 -6.52 2.88
N MET A 63 5.24 -5.16 2.90
CA MET A 63 6.45 -4.37 2.82
C MET A 63 7.25 -4.43 4.13
N SER A 64 6.57 -4.43 5.26
CA SER A 64 7.16 -4.57 6.60
C SER A 64 8.03 -5.82 6.74
N ARG A 65 7.53 -6.96 6.26
CA ARG A 65 8.27 -8.23 6.29
C ARG A 65 9.52 -8.16 5.43
N MET A 66 9.41 -7.64 4.22
CA MET A 66 10.54 -7.51 3.31
C MET A 66 11.60 -6.52 3.85
N ALA A 67 11.17 -5.42 4.48
CA ALA A 67 12.07 -4.47 5.13
C ALA A 67 12.83 -5.11 6.29
N HIS A 68 12.14 -5.92 7.09
CA HIS A 68 12.78 -6.66 8.18
C HIS A 68 13.80 -7.69 7.66
N GLU A 69 13.47 -8.41 6.60
CA GLU A 69 14.40 -9.34 5.93
C GLU A 69 15.63 -8.59 5.41
N GLU A 70 15.46 -7.44 4.77
CA GLU A 70 16.55 -6.65 4.17
C GLU A 70 17.50 -6.07 5.22
N ALA A 71 16.97 -5.63 6.37
CA ALA A 71 17.75 -5.12 7.49
C ALA A 71 18.27 -6.22 8.45
N ASN A 72 18.12 -7.51 8.10
CA ASN A 72 18.45 -8.65 8.98
C ASN A 72 17.82 -8.56 10.38
N GLY A 73 16.65 -8.01 10.48
CA GLY A 73 15.92 -7.81 11.73
C GLY A 73 16.33 -6.58 12.54
N GLU A 74 17.37 -5.88 12.13
CA GLU A 74 17.90 -4.72 12.85
C GLU A 74 17.23 -3.41 12.43
N LEU A 75 15.95 -3.24 12.71
CA LEU A 75 15.24 -1.98 12.46
C LEU A 75 14.14 -1.72 13.50
N THR A 76 13.73 -0.47 13.62
CA THR A 76 12.51 -0.07 14.31
C THR A 76 11.41 0.09 13.27
N LEU A 77 10.36 -0.72 13.37
CA LEU A 77 9.29 -0.73 12.37
C LEU A 77 7.95 -0.33 12.98
N ILE A 78 7.27 0.58 12.32
CA ILE A 78 5.90 0.99 12.63
C ILE A 78 5.01 0.62 11.44
N MET A 79 3.96 -0.14 11.68
CA MET A 79 2.91 -0.40 10.70
C MET A 79 1.75 0.56 10.93
N TYR A 80 1.34 1.24 9.87
CA TYR A 80 0.29 2.26 9.91
C TYR A 80 -0.77 1.99 8.85
N ASP A 81 -2.03 1.82 9.28
CA ASP A 81 -3.14 1.51 8.37
C ASP A 81 -4.48 2.00 8.94
N PRO A 82 -5.42 2.52 8.12
CA PRO A 82 -6.74 2.91 8.59
C PRO A 82 -7.62 1.73 9.01
N ILE A 83 -7.28 0.51 8.62
CA ILE A 83 -8.07 -0.69 8.89
C ILE A 83 -7.41 -1.50 10.00
N ILE A 84 -7.85 -1.24 11.24
CA ILE A 84 -7.30 -1.90 12.44
C ILE A 84 -7.34 -3.44 12.37
N ASP A 85 -8.30 -4.01 11.67
CA ASP A 85 -8.39 -5.47 11.53
C ASP A 85 -7.28 -6.03 10.63
N MET A 86 -6.76 -5.24 9.67
CA MET A 86 -5.55 -5.61 8.91
C MET A 86 -4.32 -5.58 9.81
N LEU A 87 -4.16 -4.55 10.65
CA LEU A 87 -3.05 -4.46 11.60
C LEU A 87 -3.08 -5.62 12.63
N ARG A 88 -4.27 -5.97 13.15
CA ARG A 88 -4.44 -7.13 14.05
C ARG A 88 -4.03 -8.41 13.36
N ARG A 89 -4.48 -8.60 12.12
CA ARG A 89 -4.10 -9.78 11.34
C ARG A 89 -2.61 -9.81 11.01
N ALA A 90 -2.00 -8.67 10.69
CA ALA A 90 -0.55 -8.56 10.52
C ALA A 90 0.19 -9.04 11.79
N LYS A 91 -0.23 -8.55 12.97
CA LYS A 91 0.36 -8.95 14.25
C LYS A 91 0.31 -10.47 14.48
N GLU A 92 -0.76 -11.14 14.06
CA GLU A 92 -0.87 -12.61 14.16
C GLU A 92 0.06 -13.35 13.19
N LEU A 93 0.43 -12.72 12.07
CA LEU A 93 1.29 -13.31 11.03
C LEU A 93 2.79 -13.13 11.31
N PHE A 94 3.14 -12.20 12.20
CA PHE A 94 4.53 -11.96 12.61
C PHE A 94 4.85 -12.70 13.89
N ASP A 95 5.98 -13.39 13.89
CA ASP A 95 6.49 -14.05 15.09
C ASP A 95 6.80 -13.06 16.22
N ASN A 96 6.80 -13.53 17.48
CA ASN A 96 7.09 -12.72 18.66
C ASN A 96 8.48 -12.03 18.62
N ASN A 97 9.38 -12.46 17.75
CA ASN A 97 10.69 -11.85 17.54
C ASN A 97 10.64 -10.60 16.64
N PHE A 98 9.48 -10.29 16.04
CA PHE A 98 9.29 -9.15 15.16
C PHE A 98 8.78 -7.96 15.98
N SER A 99 9.70 -7.16 16.51
CA SER A 99 9.35 -5.95 17.28
C SER A 99 8.76 -4.90 16.34
N THR A 100 7.42 -4.79 16.32
CA THR A 100 6.70 -3.86 15.47
C THR A 100 5.64 -3.12 16.27
N ALA A 101 5.66 -1.79 16.20
CA ALA A 101 4.58 -0.96 16.71
C ALA A 101 3.46 -0.87 15.67
N LEU A 102 2.21 -0.83 16.14
CA LEU A 102 1.03 -0.65 15.31
C LEU A 102 0.37 0.68 15.62
N SER A 103 0.02 1.44 14.59
CA SER A 103 -0.70 2.70 14.71
C SER A 103 -1.80 2.76 13.66
N SER A 104 -2.98 3.27 14.01
CA SER A 104 -4.11 3.34 13.05
C SER A 104 -4.46 4.78 12.75
N GLY A 105 -4.64 5.08 11.46
CA GLY A 105 -5.03 6.39 10.97
C GLY A 105 -4.96 6.52 9.45
N ILE A 106 -5.17 7.72 8.95
CA ILE A 106 -5.18 8.07 7.53
C ILE A 106 -3.94 8.86 7.13
N PHE A 107 -3.58 8.84 5.87
CA PHE A 107 -2.36 9.49 5.36
C PHE A 107 -2.33 11.00 5.59
N GLU A 108 -3.49 11.64 5.60
CA GLU A 108 -3.64 13.08 5.69
C GLU A 108 -3.35 13.66 7.09
N TYR A 109 -3.32 12.79 8.12
CA TYR A 109 -3.11 13.16 9.52
C TYR A 109 -2.33 12.07 10.25
N MET A 110 -1.00 12.07 10.08
CA MET A 110 -0.14 11.08 10.70
C MET A 110 0.31 11.52 12.10
N PRO A 111 0.05 10.72 13.16
CA PRO A 111 0.31 11.09 14.54
C PRO A 111 1.79 10.94 14.95
N PHE A 112 2.69 11.35 14.08
CA PHE A 112 4.13 11.26 14.29
C PHE A 112 4.78 12.65 14.30
N GLN A 113 5.90 12.78 15.00
CA GLN A 113 6.68 14.02 15.03
C GLN A 113 7.37 14.27 13.68
N ASN A 114 7.73 15.53 13.42
CA ASN A 114 8.50 15.91 12.24
C ASN A 114 9.86 15.18 12.25
N GLY A 115 10.33 14.75 11.09
CA GLY A 115 11.67 14.20 10.95
C GLY A 115 11.92 12.90 11.74
N THR A 116 10.88 12.07 11.94
CA THR A 116 10.99 10.84 12.74
C THR A 116 11.60 9.68 11.97
N PHE A 117 11.23 9.53 10.69
CA PHE A 117 11.51 8.30 9.94
C PHE A 117 12.68 8.44 8.99
N ASP A 118 13.52 7.41 8.96
CA ASP A 118 14.59 7.24 7.98
C ASP A 118 14.03 6.84 6.63
N VAL A 119 13.04 5.95 6.65
CA VAL A 119 12.38 5.43 5.46
C VAL A 119 10.87 5.35 5.68
N ILE A 120 10.12 5.81 4.71
CA ILE A 120 8.67 5.59 4.62
C ILE A 120 8.42 4.68 3.42
N LEU A 121 7.77 3.56 3.67
CA LEU A 121 7.30 2.61 2.65
C LEU A 121 5.84 2.84 2.37
N CYS A 122 5.44 2.76 1.10
CA CYS A 122 4.03 2.84 0.69
C CYS A 122 3.80 1.88 -0.48
N GLY A 123 3.24 0.72 -0.18
CA GLY A 123 3.08 -0.36 -1.15
C GLY A 123 1.63 -0.60 -1.58
N TYR A 124 1.26 -0.11 -2.77
CA TYR A 124 -0.08 -0.25 -3.36
C TYR A 124 -1.21 0.38 -2.54
N SER A 125 -0.91 1.43 -1.77
CA SER A 125 -1.86 2.07 -0.86
C SER A 125 -2.01 3.59 -1.07
N LEU A 126 -1.00 4.29 -1.59
CA LEU A 126 -1.05 5.74 -1.74
C LEU A 126 -2.17 6.23 -2.67
N ARG A 127 -2.56 5.42 -3.66
CA ARG A 127 -3.70 5.72 -4.54
C ARG A 127 -5.05 5.77 -3.81
N ASP A 128 -5.09 5.25 -2.58
CA ASP A 128 -6.29 5.25 -1.74
C ASP A 128 -6.34 6.46 -0.79
N ALA A 129 -5.40 7.43 -0.91
CA ALA A 129 -5.44 8.69 -0.17
C ALA A 129 -6.71 9.49 -0.48
N ILE A 130 -7.28 10.14 0.53
CA ILE A 130 -8.44 11.03 0.40
C ILE A 130 -8.02 12.28 -0.40
N HIS A 131 -6.90 12.90 0.04
CA HIS A 131 -6.26 14.06 -0.57
C HIS A 131 -4.78 13.77 -0.78
N LEU A 132 -4.39 13.42 -2.01
CA LEU A 132 -3.04 12.95 -2.30
C LEU A 132 -1.94 13.96 -1.94
N GLU A 133 -2.15 15.25 -2.23
CA GLU A 133 -1.18 16.30 -1.92
C GLU A 133 -0.95 16.43 -0.42
N GLN A 134 -2.01 16.35 0.39
CA GLN A 134 -1.92 16.40 1.84
C GLN A 134 -1.23 15.14 2.38
N ALA A 135 -1.56 13.96 1.86
CA ALA A 135 -0.90 12.71 2.22
C ALA A 135 0.62 12.77 1.98
N ILE A 136 1.04 13.27 0.82
CA ILE A 136 2.47 13.44 0.50
C ILE A 136 3.12 14.50 1.40
N SER A 137 2.43 15.60 1.71
CA SER A 137 2.92 16.63 2.62
C SER A 137 3.14 16.08 4.03
N GLU A 138 2.23 15.24 4.53
CA GLU A 138 2.40 14.58 5.83
C GLU A 138 3.57 13.57 5.81
N MET A 139 3.71 12.77 4.74
CA MET A 139 4.87 11.89 4.59
C MET A 139 6.18 12.67 4.59
N HIS A 140 6.23 13.79 3.86
CA HIS A 140 7.40 14.66 3.84
C HIS A 140 7.70 15.26 5.23
N ARG A 141 6.67 15.69 5.97
CA ARG A 141 6.81 16.28 7.30
C ARG A 141 7.44 15.32 8.32
N ILE A 142 7.03 14.05 8.29
CA ILE A 142 7.51 13.03 9.24
C ILE A 142 8.80 12.34 8.81
N LEU A 143 9.21 12.50 7.54
CA LEU A 143 10.48 12.02 7.03
C LEU A 143 11.61 12.95 7.48
N ARG A 144 12.73 12.40 7.94
CA ARG A 144 13.90 13.17 8.28
C ARG A 144 14.62 13.76 7.06
N ASP A 145 15.46 14.74 7.26
CA ASP A 145 16.33 15.27 6.21
C ASP A 145 17.21 14.15 5.65
N GLY A 146 17.20 13.99 4.32
CA GLY A 146 17.91 12.91 3.64
C GLY A 146 17.24 11.54 3.74
N GLY A 147 16.06 11.43 4.38
CA GLY A 147 15.27 10.20 4.45
C GLY A 147 14.66 9.82 3.09
N LEU A 148 14.21 8.57 2.97
CA LEU A 148 13.69 8.02 1.73
C LEU A 148 12.20 7.74 1.80
N LEU A 149 11.44 8.19 0.79
CA LEU A 149 10.08 7.78 0.54
C LEU A 149 10.06 6.75 -0.61
N VAL A 150 9.71 5.52 -0.30
CA VAL A 150 9.61 4.41 -1.27
C VAL A 150 8.16 4.14 -1.59
N ILE A 151 7.75 4.45 -2.82
CA ILE A 151 6.39 4.20 -3.31
C ILE A 151 6.44 3.10 -4.37
N VAL A 152 5.67 2.04 -4.12
CA VAL A 152 5.43 0.97 -5.11
C VAL A 152 3.94 0.93 -5.38
N ASP A 153 3.53 1.38 -6.55
CA ASP A 153 2.11 1.42 -6.90
C ASP A 153 1.87 1.14 -8.40
N LEU A 154 0.59 0.99 -8.76
CA LEU A 154 0.16 0.80 -10.13
C LEU A 154 0.29 2.13 -10.90
N GLY A 155 1.32 2.23 -11.72
CA GLY A 155 1.54 3.41 -12.54
C GLY A 155 0.44 3.63 -13.58
N LYS A 156 0.13 4.90 -13.87
CA LYS A 156 -0.77 5.31 -14.96
C LYS A 156 0.04 5.79 -16.16
N PRO A 157 0.24 4.93 -17.18
CA PRO A 157 1.15 5.22 -18.29
C PRO A 157 0.79 6.52 -19.02
N ASP A 158 1.80 7.27 -19.44
CA ASP A 158 1.63 8.50 -20.25
C ASP A 158 1.17 8.15 -21.67
N SER A 159 1.67 7.04 -22.22
CA SER A 159 1.26 6.54 -23.52
C SER A 159 -0.23 6.17 -23.54
N PHE A 160 -0.96 6.75 -24.51
CA PHE A 160 -2.40 6.52 -24.69
C PHE A 160 -2.73 5.03 -24.90
N LEU A 161 -1.97 4.32 -25.74
CA LEU A 161 -2.20 2.90 -26.03
C LEU A 161 -1.95 2.02 -24.78
N LYS A 162 -0.86 2.28 -24.05
CA LYS A 162 -0.58 1.56 -22.79
C LYS A 162 -1.67 1.81 -21.75
N ARG A 163 -2.20 3.04 -21.67
CA ARG A 163 -3.30 3.41 -20.77
C ARG A 163 -4.58 2.66 -21.10
N ILE A 164 -4.91 2.52 -22.40
CA ILE A 164 -6.06 1.71 -22.84
C ILE A 164 -5.87 0.26 -22.41
N GLY A 165 -4.68 -0.33 -22.65
CA GLY A 165 -4.37 -1.70 -22.26
C GLY A 165 -4.52 -1.93 -20.74
N VAL A 166 -3.97 -1.04 -19.91
CA VAL A 166 -4.13 -1.13 -18.44
C VAL A 166 -5.60 -0.95 -18.03
N SER A 167 -6.32 0.01 -18.63
CA SER A 167 -7.75 0.20 -18.36
C SER A 167 -8.58 -1.02 -18.73
N PHE A 168 -8.31 -1.64 -19.88
CA PHE A 168 -8.96 -2.88 -20.31
C PHE A 168 -8.69 -4.02 -19.33
N TYR A 169 -7.42 -4.20 -18.95
CA TYR A 169 -7.02 -5.19 -17.96
C TYR A 169 -7.78 -5.00 -16.63
N LEU A 170 -7.75 -3.81 -16.05
CA LEU A 170 -8.39 -3.51 -14.76
C LEU A 170 -9.92 -3.61 -14.82
N LYS A 171 -10.53 -3.25 -15.95
CA LYS A 171 -11.98 -3.25 -16.12
C LYS A 171 -12.55 -4.65 -16.35
N TYR A 172 -11.84 -5.51 -17.10
CA TYR A 172 -12.36 -6.80 -17.57
C TYR A 172 -11.56 -7.99 -17.03
N LEU A 173 -10.25 -8.09 -17.31
CA LEU A 173 -9.45 -9.24 -16.93
C LEU A 173 -9.30 -9.40 -15.41
N LEU A 174 -9.07 -8.30 -14.71
CA LEU A 174 -8.98 -8.30 -13.25
C LEU A 174 -10.23 -8.95 -12.63
N ARG A 175 -11.41 -8.64 -13.14
CA ARG A 175 -12.66 -9.20 -12.60
C ARG A 175 -12.73 -10.71 -12.75
N ILE A 176 -12.26 -11.24 -13.89
CA ILE A 176 -12.21 -12.68 -14.17
C ILE A 176 -11.21 -13.36 -13.22
N LEU A 177 -10.00 -12.82 -13.12
CA LEU A 177 -8.96 -13.35 -12.24
C LEU A 177 -9.36 -13.31 -10.75
N ALA A 178 -9.93 -12.20 -10.33
CA ALA A 178 -10.40 -12.03 -8.96
C ALA A 178 -11.57 -12.99 -8.63
N TYR A 179 -12.48 -13.20 -9.57
CA TYR A 179 -13.56 -14.17 -9.40
C TYR A 179 -13.01 -15.60 -9.34
N ALA A 180 -12.09 -15.96 -10.22
CA ALA A 180 -11.44 -17.27 -10.19
C ALA A 180 -10.67 -17.54 -8.90
N ALA A 181 -10.04 -16.50 -8.34
CA ALA A 181 -9.29 -16.60 -7.08
C ALA A 181 -10.18 -16.69 -5.83
N ALA A 182 -11.30 -15.95 -5.77
CA ALA A 182 -12.07 -15.78 -4.54
C ALA A 182 -13.61 -15.70 -4.74
N GLY A 183 -14.12 -16.12 -5.88
CA GLY A 183 -15.55 -16.13 -6.18
C GLY A 183 -16.19 -14.73 -6.07
N LYS A 184 -17.39 -14.67 -5.50
CA LYS A 184 -18.15 -13.41 -5.35
C LYS A 184 -17.40 -12.33 -4.54
N LYS A 185 -16.57 -12.73 -3.57
CA LYS A 185 -15.74 -11.77 -2.80
C LYS A 185 -14.69 -11.10 -3.69
N GLY A 186 -14.08 -11.82 -4.60
CA GLY A 186 -13.11 -11.28 -5.56
C GLY A 186 -13.69 -10.19 -6.45
N LEU A 187 -14.97 -10.25 -6.81
CA LEU A 187 -15.63 -9.23 -7.64
C LEU A 187 -15.63 -7.82 -7.00
N LYS A 188 -15.45 -7.72 -5.68
CA LYS A 188 -15.35 -6.44 -4.98
C LYS A 188 -14.07 -5.66 -5.32
N PHE A 189 -13.03 -6.33 -5.79
CA PHE A 189 -11.80 -5.68 -6.28
C PHE A 189 -12.01 -4.77 -7.51
N ARG A 190 -13.21 -4.72 -8.07
CA ARG A 190 -13.58 -3.75 -9.12
C ARG A 190 -13.33 -2.29 -8.69
N THR A 191 -13.30 -1.98 -7.39
CA THR A 191 -12.95 -0.66 -6.87
C THR A 191 -11.55 -0.22 -7.28
N LEU A 192 -10.62 -1.15 -7.51
CA LEU A 192 -9.28 -0.87 -8.00
C LEU A 192 -9.29 -0.11 -9.36
N TYR A 193 -10.23 -0.41 -10.23
CA TYR A 193 -10.37 0.37 -11.47
C TYR A 193 -10.81 1.81 -11.19
N GLY A 194 -11.69 2.01 -10.22
CA GLY A 194 -12.12 3.35 -9.80
C GLY A 194 -11.00 4.18 -9.18
N THR A 195 -10.16 3.57 -8.32
CA THR A 195 -8.99 4.26 -7.75
C THR A 195 -7.96 4.59 -8.83
N TYR A 196 -7.71 3.66 -9.77
CA TYR A 196 -6.84 3.91 -10.93
C TYR A 196 -7.30 5.09 -11.79
N LEU A 197 -8.59 5.26 -12.01
CA LEU A 197 -9.10 6.39 -12.80
C LEU A 197 -8.80 7.75 -12.15
N LYS A 198 -8.81 7.81 -10.82
CA LYS A 198 -8.50 9.02 -10.03
C LYS A 198 -7.00 9.25 -9.83
N TRP A 199 -6.16 8.23 -10.05
CA TRP A 199 -4.71 8.32 -9.91
C TRP A 199 -4.12 9.26 -10.97
N PRO A 200 -3.13 10.11 -10.63
CA PRO A 200 -2.46 10.97 -11.60
C PRO A 200 -1.68 10.16 -12.65
N ARG A 201 -1.28 10.81 -13.73
CA ARG A 201 -0.34 10.24 -14.71
C ARG A 201 1.07 10.21 -14.13
N ASN A 202 1.96 9.43 -14.74
CA ASN A 202 3.35 9.34 -14.32
C ASN A 202 4.19 10.59 -14.68
N SER A 203 3.69 11.44 -15.59
CA SER A 203 4.28 12.73 -16.02
C SER A 203 3.55 13.91 -15.41
#